data_aa7115abbd881a788e3b829bdb884465
#
_entry.id   aa7115abbd881a788e3b829bdb884465
#
_cell.length_a   1.000
_cell.length_b   1.000
_cell.length_c   1.000
_cell.angle_alpha   90.00
_cell.angle_beta   90.00
_cell.angle_gamma   90.00
#
_symmetry.space_group_name_H-M   'P 1'
#
loop_
_entity.id
_entity.type
_entity.pdbx_description
1 polymer ?
#
loop_
_entity_poly.entity_id
_entity_poly.type
_entity_poly.pdbx_seq_one_letter_code
_entity_poly.pdbx_strand_id
1 'polypeptide(L)'
;SLIQAGVTVMTYNQRDIAGTLAMIQHLGATVGQKQRAIELVNQYKSRLANVRTQAEGRPPLKVYFEEWDDPMISGIKWVSELIEVAGGTEIFPNYANQAAAKDRFVTPSEVIAAAPDVILASWCGKKVRPEKIANRPGWDTIPAVQNGRIKEIKSPLILQPGPAALTDGPVSYTHLRAHETSKH
;
A
#
# COMPACT_ATOMS: atom_id res chain seq x y z
N SER A 1 10.35 -11.92 30.32
CA SER A 1 9.94 -12.03 28.91
C SER A 1 9.45 -13.46 28.61
N LEU A 2 8.72 -13.65 27.50
CA LEU A 2 8.25 -14.98 27.07
C LEU A 2 9.41 -15.96 26.87
N ILE A 3 10.53 -15.50 26.32
CA ILE A 3 11.72 -16.33 26.11
C ILE A 3 12.29 -16.80 27.45
N GLN A 4 12.36 -15.92 28.47
CA GLN A 4 12.82 -16.28 29.83
C GLN A 4 11.89 -17.30 30.51
N ALA A 5 10.61 -17.30 30.14
CA ALA A 5 9.64 -18.28 30.60
C ALA A 5 9.68 -19.63 29.84
N GLY A 6 10.68 -19.83 28.96
CA GLY A 6 10.83 -21.06 28.17
C GLY A 6 9.87 -21.18 26.99
N VAL A 7 9.16 -20.11 26.64
CA VAL A 7 8.23 -20.11 25.50
C VAL A 7 9.01 -19.89 24.20
N THR A 8 8.77 -20.74 23.21
CA THR A 8 9.30 -20.53 21.85
C THR A 8 8.63 -19.31 21.22
N VAL A 9 9.43 -18.34 20.82
CA VAL A 9 8.96 -17.08 20.19
C VAL A 9 9.43 -17.04 18.75
N MET A 10 8.51 -16.97 17.82
CA MET A 10 8.78 -16.75 16.39
C MET A 10 8.41 -15.31 16.03
N THR A 11 9.34 -14.56 15.44
CA THR A 11 9.14 -13.19 15.01
C THR A 11 9.16 -13.08 13.49
N TYR A 12 8.24 -12.33 12.93
CA TYR A 12 8.15 -12.06 11.51
C TYR A 12 8.22 -10.57 11.26
N ASN A 13 8.92 -10.17 10.21
CA ASN A 13 9.10 -8.77 9.83
C ASN A 13 9.05 -8.64 8.31
N GLN A 14 7.89 -8.98 7.73
CA GLN A 14 7.67 -8.90 6.30
C GLN A 14 7.59 -7.44 5.86
N ARG A 15 8.24 -7.15 4.74
CA ARG A 15 8.32 -5.80 4.17
C ARG A 15 7.78 -5.73 2.75
N ASP A 16 7.54 -6.89 2.12
CA ASP A 16 7.06 -7.02 0.76
C ASP A 16 6.01 -8.14 0.64
N ILE A 17 5.37 -8.21 -0.51
CA ILE A 17 4.35 -9.20 -0.82
C ILE A 17 4.93 -10.62 -0.76
N ALA A 18 6.12 -10.83 -1.30
CA ALA A 18 6.76 -12.15 -1.32
C ALA A 18 7.02 -12.66 0.11
N GLY A 19 7.55 -11.82 0.99
CA GLY A 19 7.76 -12.13 2.40
C GLY A 19 6.46 -12.44 3.13
N THR A 20 5.38 -11.70 2.84
CA THR A 20 4.05 -11.95 3.43
C THR A 20 3.52 -13.33 3.02
N LEU A 21 3.64 -13.69 1.74
CA LEU A 21 3.23 -15.01 1.24
C LEU A 21 4.07 -16.14 1.84
N ALA A 22 5.38 -15.94 1.96
CA ALA A 22 6.28 -16.90 2.61
C ALA A 22 5.95 -17.10 4.09
N MET A 23 5.62 -16.03 4.82
CA MET A 23 5.16 -16.10 6.20
C MET A 23 3.91 -16.99 6.35
N ILE A 24 2.92 -16.82 5.48
CA ILE A 24 1.69 -17.62 5.49
C ILE A 24 2.03 -19.11 5.34
N GLN A 25 2.92 -19.46 4.39
CA GLN A 25 3.36 -20.85 4.20
C GLN A 25 4.10 -21.39 5.42
N HIS A 26 4.96 -20.58 6.02
CA HIS A 26 5.73 -20.97 7.21
C HIS A 26 4.85 -21.21 8.42
N LEU A 27 3.89 -20.30 8.67
CA LEU A 27 2.91 -20.46 9.73
C LEU A 27 2.07 -21.72 9.52
N GLY A 28 1.58 -21.94 8.31
CA GLY A 28 0.80 -23.13 7.98
C GLY A 28 1.58 -24.43 8.20
N ALA A 29 2.86 -24.47 7.84
CA ALA A 29 3.73 -25.60 8.10
C ALA A 29 3.92 -25.83 9.62
N THR A 30 4.15 -24.76 10.39
CA THR A 30 4.38 -24.80 11.84
C THR A 30 3.18 -25.36 12.60
N VAL A 31 1.95 -25.07 12.14
CA VAL A 31 0.72 -25.55 12.80
C VAL A 31 0.12 -26.81 12.11
N GLY A 32 0.88 -27.49 11.26
CA GLY A 32 0.44 -28.72 10.60
C GLY A 32 -0.61 -28.50 9.48
N GLN A 33 -0.76 -27.27 8.98
CA GLN A 33 -1.72 -26.88 7.94
C GLN A 33 -1.02 -26.51 6.60
N LYS A 34 0.07 -27.19 6.28
CA LYS A 34 0.92 -26.87 5.12
C LYS A 34 0.13 -26.80 3.81
N GLN A 35 -0.71 -27.80 3.54
CA GLN A 35 -1.47 -27.86 2.28
C GLN A 35 -2.45 -26.68 2.17
N ARG A 36 -3.18 -26.38 3.24
CA ARG A 36 -4.10 -25.23 3.29
C ARG A 36 -3.39 -23.89 3.08
N ALA A 37 -2.19 -23.73 3.63
CA ALA A 37 -1.38 -22.52 3.42
C ALA A 37 -0.92 -22.36 1.97
N ILE A 38 -0.53 -23.47 1.31
CA ILE A 38 -0.18 -23.45 -0.12
C ILE A 38 -1.38 -23.03 -0.97
N GLU A 39 -2.55 -23.60 -0.73
CA GLU A 39 -3.79 -23.24 -1.44
C GLU A 39 -4.15 -21.77 -1.26
N LEU A 40 -4.07 -21.27 -0.03
CA LEU A 40 -4.33 -19.86 0.29
C LEU A 40 -3.36 -18.92 -0.43
N VAL A 41 -2.06 -19.23 -0.42
CA VAL A 41 -1.04 -18.45 -1.12
C VAL A 41 -1.28 -18.44 -2.64
N ASN A 42 -1.68 -19.58 -3.22
CA ASN A 42 -2.02 -19.66 -4.64
C ASN A 42 -3.26 -18.81 -4.98
N GLN A 43 -4.27 -18.78 -4.11
CA GLN A 43 -5.43 -17.91 -4.27
C GLN A 43 -5.01 -16.42 -4.27
N TYR A 44 -4.15 -16.00 -3.35
CA TYR A 44 -3.66 -14.61 -3.31
C TYR A 44 -2.83 -14.24 -4.54
N LYS A 45 -1.94 -15.14 -4.98
CA LYS A 45 -1.17 -14.92 -6.22
C LYS A 45 -2.08 -14.76 -7.43
N SER A 46 -3.09 -15.62 -7.57
CA SER A 46 -4.07 -15.54 -8.66
C SER A 46 -4.86 -14.22 -8.62
N ARG A 47 -5.25 -13.76 -7.42
CA ARG A 47 -5.95 -12.50 -7.25
C ARG A 47 -5.09 -11.30 -7.65
N LEU A 48 -3.82 -11.26 -7.22
CA LEU A 48 -2.88 -10.20 -7.62
C LEU A 48 -2.62 -10.22 -9.13
N ALA A 49 -2.50 -11.40 -9.73
CA ALA A 49 -2.35 -11.54 -11.19
C ALA A 49 -3.59 -10.99 -11.94
N ASN A 50 -4.80 -11.30 -11.48
CA ASN A 50 -6.03 -10.78 -12.07
C ASN A 50 -6.11 -9.25 -11.98
N VAL A 51 -5.71 -8.65 -10.85
CA VAL A 51 -5.66 -7.19 -10.71
C VAL A 51 -4.67 -6.59 -11.72
N ARG A 52 -3.49 -7.20 -11.87
CA ARG A 52 -2.48 -6.77 -12.85
C ARG A 52 -3.03 -6.80 -14.27
N THR A 53 -3.65 -7.92 -14.67
CA THR A 53 -4.27 -8.06 -16.01
C THR A 53 -5.35 -7.01 -16.25
N GLN A 54 -6.18 -6.68 -15.25
CA GLN A 54 -7.17 -5.62 -15.39
C GLN A 54 -6.56 -4.21 -15.56
N ALA A 55 -5.32 -4.02 -15.14
CA ALA A 55 -4.60 -2.76 -15.27
C ALA A 55 -3.85 -2.64 -16.61
N GLU A 56 -3.62 -3.76 -17.32
CA GLU A 56 -2.90 -3.80 -18.59
C GLU A 56 -3.54 -2.92 -19.67
N GLY A 57 -2.69 -2.36 -20.53
CA GLY A 57 -3.14 -1.49 -21.64
C GLY A 57 -3.55 -0.08 -21.25
N ARG A 58 -3.45 0.29 -19.97
CA ARG A 58 -3.75 1.64 -19.47
C ARG A 58 -2.46 2.37 -19.11
N PRO A 59 -2.34 3.69 -19.40
CA PRO A 59 -1.18 4.46 -18.97
C PRO A 59 -1.07 4.44 -17.44
N PRO A 60 0.15 4.26 -16.89
CA PRO A 60 0.35 4.26 -15.44
C PRO A 60 0.10 5.65 -14.86
N LEU A 61 -0.61 5.72 -13.74
CA LEU A 61 -0.79 6.94 -12.96
C LEU A 61 0.33 7.06 -11.93
N LYS A 62 0.87 8.27 -11.76
CA LYS A 62 1.79 8.58 -10.66
C LYS A 62 1.01 8.64 -9.35
N VAL A 63 1.40 7.82 -8.37
CA VAL A 63 0.70 7.68 -7.11
C VAL A 63 1.61 8.09 -5.96
N TYR A 64 1.13 9.00 -5.13
CA TYR A 64 1.68 9.26 -3.82
C TYR A 64 0.86 8.49 -2.77
N PHE A 65 1.54 7.66 -1.98
CA PHE A 65 0.92 7.06 -0.80
C PHE A 65 1.42 7.74 0.46
N GLU A 66 0.50 8.26 1.27
CA GLU A 66 0.79 8.90 2.55
C GLU A 66 0.39 7.99 3.71
N GLU A 67 1.38 7.39 4.37
CA GLU A 67 1.19 6.50 5.52
C GLU A 67 0.89 7.29 6.81
N TRP A 68 1.39 8.51 6.90
CA TRP A 68 1.19 9.43 8.03
C TRP A 68 1.32 10.88 7.60
N ASP A 69 0.63 11.79 8.30
CA ASP A 69 0.49 13.20 7.88
C ASP A 69 1.50 14.17 8.50
N ASP A 70 2.02 13.88 9.70
CA ASP A 70 2.97 14.76 10.39
C ASP A 70 3.83 13.97 11.40
N PRO A 71 5.14 13.76 11.11
CA PRO A 71 5.79 14.07 9.83
C PRO A 71 5.20 13.25 8.69
N MET A 72 5.25 13.79 7.45
CA MET A 72 4.78 13.06 6.28
C MET A 72 5.62 11.82 6.01
N ILE A 73 4.99 10.65 5.97
CA ILE A 73 5.65 9.36 5.76
C ILE A 73 5.10 8.73 4.48
N SER A 74 5.98 8.39 3.55
CA SER A 74 5.63 7.65 2.33
C SER A 74 5.35 6.17 2.61
N GLY A 75 4.76 5.47 1.64
CA GLY A 75 4.39 4.08 1.75
C GLY A 75 5.56 3.12 1.97
N ILE A 76 5.30 2.02 2.67
CA ILE A 76 6.23 0.91 2.82
C ILE A 76 6.21 0.02 1.57
N LYS A 77 7.22 -0.83 1.39
CA LYS A 77 7.46 -1.59 0.17
C LYS A 77 6.27 -2.42 -0.32
N TRP A 78 5.56 -3.15 0.55
CA TRP A 78 4.39 -3.92 0.08
C TRP A 78 3.27 -3.01 -0.47
N VAL A 79 3.13 -1.77 0.04
CA VAL A 79 2.17 -0.78 -0.48
C VAL A 79 2.60 -0.32 -1.86
N SER A 80 3.89 -0.01 -2.04
CA SER A 80 4.47 0.33 -3.34
C SER A 80 4.23 -0.79 -4.37
N GLU A 81 4.51 -2.05 -3.99
CA GLU A 81 4.26 -3.21 -4.84
C GLU A 81 2.77 -3.38 -5.20
N LEU A 82 1.84 -3.09 -4.28
CA LEU A 82 0.40 -3.13 -4.55
C LEU A 82 -0.06 -2.03 -5.50
N ILE A 83 0.55 -0.84 -5.42
CA ILE A 83 0.35 0.25 -6.39
C ILE A 83 0.75 -0.21 -7.79
N GLU A 84 1.93 -0.84 -7.92
CA GLU A 84 2.43 -1.36 -9.19
C GLU A 84 1.55 -2.50 -9.73
N VAL A 85 1.11 -3.43 -8.88
CA VAL A 85 0.17 -4.50 -9.24
C VAL A 85 -1.12 -3.91 -9.82
N ALA A 86 -1.59 -2.80 -9.29
CA ALA A 86 -2.78 -2.09 -9.78
C ALA A 86 -2.49 -1.15 -10.97
N GLY A 87 -1.27 -1.21 -11.55
CA GLY A 87 -0.88 -0.43 -12.73
C GLY A 87 -0.60 1.05 -12.45
N GLY A 88 -0.32 1.41 -11.21
CA GLY A 88 0.22 2.72 -10.84
C GLY A 88 1.74 2.74 -10.83
N THR A 89 2.32 3.92 -10.67
CA THR A 89 3.75 4.13 -10.43
C THR A 89 3.90 4.87 -9.11
N GLU A 90 4.53 4.22 -8.14
CA GLU A 90 4.89 4.88 -6.87
C GLU A 90 5.93 5.98 -7.14
N ILE A 91 5.67 7.19 -6.62
CA ILE A 91 6.57 8.33 -6.87
C ILE A 91 7.83 8.34 -5.99
N PHE A 92 7.85 7.56 -4.91
CA PHE A 92 8.95 7.47 -3.95
C PHE A 92 9.49 6.04 -3.76
N PRO A 93 9.86 5.32 -4.83
CA PRO A 93 10.26 3.90 -4.74
C PRO A 93 11.53 3.70 -3.87
N ASN A 94 12.43 4.70 -3.82
CA ASN A 94 13.63 4.63 -2.99
C ASN A 94 13.30 4.67 -1.49
N TYR A 95 12.33 5.48 -1.08
CA TYR A 95 11.87 5.51 0.31
C TYR A 95 11.11 4.23 0.69
N ALA A 96 10.32 3.67 -0.20
CA ALA A 96 9.57 2.43 0.06
C ALA A 96 10.48 1.25 0.46
N ASN A 97 11.74 1.23 0.00
CA ASN A 97 12.73 0.22 0.36
C ASN A 97 13.34 0.39 1.75
N GLN A 98 13.11 1.54 2.41
CA GLN A 98 13.63 1.78 3.75
C GLN A 98 12.80 1.06 4.81
N ALA A 99 13.50 0.43 5.78
CA ALA A 99 12.86 -0.40 6.79
C ALA A 99 12.13 0.42 7.86
N ALA A 100 12.72 1.52 8.31
CA ALA A 100 12.17 2.33 9.39
C ALA A 100 11.31 3.49 8.84
N ALA A 101 10.23 3.81 9.53
CA ALA A 101 9.35 4.92 9.17
C ALA A 101 10.09 6.27 9.09
N LYS A 102 11.04 6.50 10.01
CA LYS A 102 11.87 7.72 10.02
C LYS A 102 12.70 7.92 8.75
N ASP A 103 13.04 6.84 8.05
CA ASP A 103 13.84 6.87 6.82
C ASP A 103 12.96 7.02 5.56
N ARG A 104 11.63 7.13 5.74
CA ARG A 104 10.62 7.32 4.69
C ARG A 104 9.91 8.69 4.79
N PHE A 105 10.50 9.62 5.54
CA PHE A 105 10.00 10.98 5.62
C PHE A 105 10.15 11.68 4.27
N VAL A 106 9.10 12.36 3.86
CA VAL A 106 9.05 13.17 2.64
C VAL A 106 8.67 14.60 2.98
N THR A 107 9.12 15.54 2.16
CA THR A 107 8.79 16.95 2.31
C THR A 107 7.65 17.34 1.37
N PRO A 108 6.87 18.38 1.70
CA PRO A 108 5.85 18.92 0.80
C PRO A 108 6.39 19.26 -0.59
N SER A 109 7.61 19.84 -0.66
CA SER A 109 8.25 20.21 -1.92
C SER A 109 8.59 19.01 -2.81
N GLU A 110 9.00 17.88 -2.23
CA GLU A 110 9.24 16.65 -3.00
C GLU A 110 7.94 16.12 -3.63
N VAL A 111 6.83 16.15 -2.89
CA VAL A 111 5.53 15.71 -3.43
C VAL A 111 5.04 16.64 -4.53
N ILE A 112 5.18 17.97 -4.35
CA ILE A 112 4.84 18.97 -5.37
C ILE A 112 5.67 18.73 -6.64
N ALA A 113 6.99 18.56 -6.51
CA ALA A 113 7.89 18.33 -7.63
C ALA A 113 7.58 17.02 -8.38
N ALA A 114 7.19 15.95 -7.66
CA ALA A 114 6.80 14.69 -8.26
C ALA A 114 5.45 14.77 -9.00
N ALA A 115 4.58 15.74 -8.64
CA ALA A 115 3.28 15.99 -9.26
C ALA A 115 2.44 14.72 -9.45
N PRO A 116 1.99 14.05 -8.38
CA PRO A 116 1.20 12.81 -8.47
C PRO A 116 -0.17 13.06 -9.10
N ASP A 117 -0.64 12.06 -9.85
CA ASP A 117 -1.99 12.02 -10.45
C ASP A 117 -3.05 11.58 -9.44
N VAL A 118 -2.62 10.82 -8.42
CA VAL A 118 -3.47 10.29 -7.35
C VAL A 118 -2.73 10.37 -6.02
N ILE A 119 -3.43 10.77 -4.97
CA ILE A 119 -2.95 10.69 -3.59
C ILE A 119 -3.81 9.67 -2.86
N LEU A 120 -3.15 8.65 -2.31
CA LEU A 120 -3.76 7.67 -1.43
C LEU A 120 -3.21 7.90 -0.03
N ALA A 121 -4.08 7.92 0.95
CA ALA A 121 -3.65 8.13 2.32
C ALA A 121 -4.26 7.10 3.26
N SER A 122 -3.47 6.66 4.24
CA SER A 122 -3.89 5.70 5.25
C SER A 122 -3.15 6.01 6.56
N TRP A 123 -3.75 6.83 7.40
CA TRP A 123 -3.16 7.19 8.68
C TRP A 123 -3.52 6.18 9.75
N CYS A 124 -2.53 5.53 10.36
CA CYS A 124 -2.73 4.48 11.35
C CYS A 124 -3.56 4.97 12.55
N GLY A 125 -4.76 4.38 12.73
CA GLY A 125 -5.66 4.76 13.84
C GLY A 125 -6.30 6.14 13.74
N LYS A 126 -6.07 6.91 12.67
CA LYS A 126 -6.57 8.26 12.46
C LYS A 126 -7.32 8.35 11.13
N LYS A 127 -8.49 8.99 11.13
CA LYS A 127 -9.25 9.23 9.91
C LYS A 127 -8.52 10.20 9.00
N VAL A 128 -8.35 9.83 7.74
CA VAL A 128 -7.84 10.74 6.71
C VAL A 128 -8.86 11.83 6.42
N ARG A 129 -8.36 13.04 6.27
CA ARG A 129 -9.13 14.21 5.85
C ARG A 129 -8.58 14.72 4.53
N PRO A 130 -9.18 14.36 3.39
CA PRO A 130 -8.71 14.78 2.07
C PRO A 130 -8.57 16.28 1.93
N GLU A 131 -9.48 17.04 2.56
CA GLU A 131 -9.43 18.49 2.58
C GLU A 131 -8.20 19.05 3.32
N LYS A 132 -7.72 18.36 4.37
CA LYS A 132 -6.50 18.75 5.07
C LYS A 132 -5.26 18.56 4.18
N ILE A 133 -5.26 17.52 3.35
CA ILE A 133 -4.19 17.25 2.39
C ILE A 133 -4.24 18.28 1.27
N ALA A 134 -5.41 18.50 0.68
CA ALA A 134 -5.60 19.43 -0.43
C ALA A 134 -5.25 20.89 -0.09
N ASN A 135 -5.50 21.30 1.16
CA ASN A 135 -5.28 22.67 1.62
C ASN A 135 -3.84 22.93 2.13
N ARG A 136 -2.91 22.01 1.93
CA ARG A 136 -1.49 22.27 2.25
C ARG A 136 -0.91 23.35 1.33
N PRO A 137 -0.03 24.22 1.84
CA PRO A 137 0.55 25.29 1.03
C PRO A 137 1.23 24.77 -0.24
N GLY A 138 0.85 25.32 -1.41
CA GLY A 138 1.40 24.97 -2.73
C GLY A 138 0.89 23.66 -3.34
N TRP A 139 -0.01 22.93 -2.66
CA TRP A 139 -0.54 21.66 -3.18
C TRP A 139 -1.66 21.82 -4.21
N ASP A 140 -2.21 23.00 -4.34
CA ASP A 140 -3.16 23.40 -5.40
C ASP A 140 -2.61 23.22 -6.81
N THR A 141 -1.27 23.14 -6.97
CA THR A 141 -0.60 22.85 -8.24
C THR A 141 -0.52 21.36 -8.59
N ILE A 142 -0.79 20.47 -7.62
CA ILE A 142 -0.68 19.01 -7.79
C ILE A 142 -1.89 18.48 -8.60
N PRO A 143 -1.68 17.70 -9.68
CA PRO A 143 -2.77 17.13 -10.48
C PRO A 143 -3.82 16.36 -9.67
N ALA A 144 -3.38 15.57 -8.67
CA ALA A 144 -4.28 14.84 -7.78
C ALA A 144 -5.22 15.76 -7.00
N VAL A 145 -4.74 16.93 -6.57
CA VAL A 145 -5.53 17.93 -5.84
C VAL A 145 -6.51 18.61 -6.78
N GLN A 146 -6.03 19.08 -7.94
CA GLN A 146 -6.85 19.75 -8.96
C GLN A 146 -8.01 18.89 -9.45
N ASN A 147 -7.77 17.58 -9.55
CA ASN A 147 -8.77 16.62 -10.05
C ASN A 147 -9.57 15.93 -8.92
N GLY A 148 -9.38 16.31 -7.66
CA GLY A 148 -10.07 15.71 -6.51
C GLY A 148 -9.75 14.23 -6.29
N ARG A 149 -8.55 13.78 -6.70
CA ARG A 149 -8.10 12.39 -6.63
C ARG A 149 -7.31 12.10 -5.35
N ILE A 150 -7.87 12.50 -4.21
CA ILE A 150 -7.34 12.19 -2.88
C ILE A 150 -8.29 11.20 -2.22
N LYS A 151 -7.81 10.02 -1.87
CA LYS A 151 -8.64 8.93 -1.32
C LYS A 151 -8.03 8.32 -0.07
N GLU A 152 -8.90 8.02 0.91
CA GLU A 152 -8.53 7.22 2.08
C GLU A 152 -8.59 5.73 1.74
N ILE A 153 -7.56 4.98 2.16
CA ILE A 153 -7.62 3.52 2.30
C ILE A 153 -7.56 3.22 3.79
N LYS A 154 -8.50 2.45 4.30
CA LYS A 154 -8.53 2.12 5.73
C LYS A 154 -7.29 1.35 6.14
N SER A 155 -6.64 1.75 7.23
CA SER A 155 -5.38 1.17 7.70
C SER A 155 -5.43 -0.34 7.94
N PRO A 156 -6.52 -0.96 8.43
CA PRO A 156 -6.60 -2.42 8.51
C PRO A 156 -6.51 -3.14 7.16
N LEU A 157 -6.83 -2.45 6.05
CA LEU A 157 -6.81 -3.04 4.71
C LEU A 157 -5.44 -2.97 4.04
N ILE A 158 -4.56 -2.04 4.46
CA ILE A 158 -3.34 -1.76 3.69
C ILE A 158 -2.06 -1.67 4.53
N LEU A 159 -2.14 -1.19 5.77
CA LEU A 159 -0.95 -0.97 6.61
C LEU A 159 -0.54 -2.20 7.44
N GLN A 160 -1.23 -3.32 7.29
CA GLN A 160 -0.89 -4.57 7.96
C GLN A 160 -0.40 -5.59 6.94
N PRO A 161 0.82 -6.17 7.08
CA PRO A 161 1.34 -7.18 6.18
C PRO A 161 0.60 -8.50 6.39
N GLY A 162 -0.58 -8.64 5.79
CA GLY A 162 -1.46 -9.78 5.99
C GLY A 162 -2.50 -9.95 4.88
N PRO A 163 -3.45 -10.90 5.06
CA PRO A 163 -4.44 -11.24 4.04
C PRO A 163 -5.24 -10.06 3.49
N ALA A 164 -5.65 -9.11 4.33
CA ALA A 164 -6.42 -7.95 3.90
C ALA A 164 -5.68 -7.09 2.86
N ALA A 165 -4.38 -6.90 3.04
CA ALA A 165 -3.56 -6.16 2.07
C ALA A 165 -3.47 -6.88 0.72
N LEU A 166 -3.56 -8.23 0.69
CA LEU A 166 -3.50 -9.04 -0.52
C LEU A 166 -4.86 -9.24 -1.20
N THR A 167 -5.96 -8.89 -0.51
CA THR A 167 -7.32 -9.07 -1.02
C THR A 167 -7.99 -7.75 -1.35
N ASP A 168 -8.32 -6.95 -0.36
CA ASP A 168 -9.11 -5.73 -0.50
C ASP A 168 -8.23 -4.50 -0.82
N GLY A 169 -6.95 -4.54 -0.43
CA GLY A 169 -5.97 -3.52 -0.75
C GLY A 169 -5.92 -3.22 -2.26
N PRO A 170 -5.53 -4.18 -3.13
CA PRO A 170 -5.43 -3.95 -4.57
C PRO A 170 -6.75 -3.54 -5.23
N VAL A 171 -7.89 -4.09 -4.78
CA VAL A 171 -9.21 -3.74 -5.31
C VAL A 171 -9.55 -2.28 -5.03
N SER A 172 -9.14 -1.75 -3.88
CA SER A 172 -9.33 -0.33 -3.57
C SER A 172 -8.62 0.59 -4.56
N TYR A 173 -7.49 0.17 -5.14
CA TYR A 173 -6.78 0.92 -6.19
C TYR A 173 -7.47 0.86 -7.55
N THR A 174 -8.05 -0.28 -7.93
CA THR A 174 -8.72 -0.44 -9.22
C THR A 174 -9.99 0.38 -9.31
N HIS A 175 -10.73 0.53 -8.21
CA HIS A 175 -11.93 1.39 -8.15
C HIS A 175 -11.61 2.87 -8.38
N LEU A 176 -10.40 3.34 -8.08
CA LEU A 176 -9.99 4.72 -8.34
C LEU A 176 -9.91 5.03 -9.83
N ARG A 177 -9.63 4.02 -10.66
CA ARG A 177 -9.57 4.13 -12.12
C ARG A 177 -10.93 3.97 -12.81
N ALA A 178 -11.88 3.25 -12.20
CA ALA A 178 -13.19 3.02 -12.78
C ALA A 178 -14.04 4.30 -12.92
N HIS A 179 -13.79 5.30 -12.07
CA HIS A 179 -14.45 6.60 -12.13
C HIS A 179 -13.95 7.53 -13.25
N GLU A 180 -12.88 7.17 -13.98
CA GLU A 180 -12.37 7.96 -15.10
C GLU A 180 -13.17 7.74 -16.40
N THR A 181 -13.80 6.58 -16.56
CA THR A 181 -14.54 6.22 -17.78
C THR A 181 -15.97 6.76 -17.82
N SER A 182 -16.47 7.39 -16.76
CA SER A 182 -17.84 7.90 -16.66
C SER A 182 -17.99 9.40 -16.95
N LYS A 183 -16.94 10.08 -17.43
CA LYS A 183 -16.92 11.53 -17.73
C LYS A 183 -16.61 11.83 -19.20
N HIS A 184 -17.08 10.98 -20.12
CA HIS A 184 -17.12 11.30 -21.55
C HIS A 184 -18.51 11.07 -22.10
#